data_3be841c5cffc0232c992d5327cd2260d
#
_entry.id   3be841c5cffc0232c992d5327cd2260d
#
_cell.length_a   1.000
_cell.length_b   1.000
_cell.length_c   1.000
_cell.angle_alpha   90.00
_cell.angle_beta   90.00
_cell.angle_gamma   90.00
#
_symmetry.space_group_name_H-M   'P 1'
#
loop_
_entity.id
_entity.type
_entity.pdbx_description
1 polymer ?
#
loop_
_entity_poly.entity_id
_entity_poly.type
_entity_poly.pdbx_seq_one_letter_code
_entity_poly.pdbx_strand_id
1 'polypeptide(L)'
;MGDGLKSGSGGAMRVALEKVTGNRFIGFLFGLLVTCAIQSSTATIVLTVGLVGAGYLSFRQSIGIVLGANVGTAITAQIIRLMDLNAGSGSILYFFKSDNLAPLALVIGLVLIMFVKTRSSDNTGTIFMGFGILFVGLMNMSNAVSTMSDSLSRLLVSFENNYFLGFLAGAAVTGIIQSSSAVIGILQSIASSVGVTFCGVFAVIVGVNIGDCLTTYLVCRIGAKSEQIRTCMVHIIYNILAASMVFIVIAILRGTGVISNDLWNMTLNSGGVANLHGLFRLIPAVVLLPFSNTFAKIAERIVKDAPQDQEDSDIEQNLRELDPHLFDNPGVALAQAEHLIGHMADVSQKNYRKAVEMLEIRDTDEKACEKIFNRIHEREQLLDRMADASNEYLVALSPHIHLDRDLRDQNFQIKALGCFERIGDLAVNIADNLHTIGEADKSFSLPAHRELRVAVTAAGDILDLTVMAYKENDLAAARRVEPLEEVIDELVEYLRQLHVKRMTKKQCDVFAGIEYQNILLHLERLSDQCSDLAVYMLGRKDDSINGNEHQYIHNLHHSNNQEYLDAFNTNYSKYFDALNEQS
;
A
#
# COMPACT_ATOMS: atom_id res chain seq x y z
N MET A 1 -16.74 -1.00 18.11
CA MET A 1 -15.59 -0.73 18.98
C MET A 1 -14.32 -0.52 18.14
N GLY A 2 -13.94 -1.45 17.27
CA GLY A 2 -12.77 -1.32 16.39
C GLY A 2 -12.79 -0.05 15.54
N ASP A 3 -13.93 0.28 14.91
CA ASP A 3 -14.05 1.47 14.05
C ASP A 3 -13.87 2.78 14.82
N GLY A 4 -14.40 2.88 16.06
CA GLY A 4 -14.18 4.04 16.90
C GLY A 4 -12.71 4.22 17.31
N LEU A 5 -12.01 3.11 17.61
CA LEU A 5 -10.57 3.11 17.94
C LEU A 5 -9.72 3.47 16.70
N LYS A 6 -10.07 2.95 15.51
CA LYS A 6 -9.42 3.22 14.23
C LYS A 6 -9.53 4.70 13.86
N SER A 7 -10.74 5.27 13.90
CA SER A 7 -10.98 6.68 13.59
C SER A 7 -10.28 7.64 14.56
N GLY A 8 -10.14 7.24 15.84
CA GLY A 8 -9.44 8.04 16.85
C GLY A 8 -7.91 8.02 16.75
N SER A 9 -7.33 6.97 16.13
CA SER A 9 -5.87 6.75 16.11
C SER A 9 -5.19 7.07 14.77
N GLY A 10 -5.93 7.39 13.70
CA GLY A 10 -5.41 7.47 12.33
C GLY A 10 -4.21 8.41 12.12
N GLY A 11 -4.19 9.58 12.78
CA GLY A 11 -3.05 10.51 12.67
C GLY A 11 -1.78 10.03 13.40
N ALA A 12 -1.94 9.35 14.54
CA ALA A 12 -0.81 8.83 15.32
C ALA A 12 -0.18 7.60 14.63
N MET A 13 -0.96 6.83 13.89
CA MET A 13 -0.52 5.63 13.19
C MET A 13 0.44 5.96 12.04
N ARG A 14 0.18 7.05 11.28
CA ARG A 14 1.08 7.51 10.20
C ARG A 14 2.43 7.99 10.73
N VAL A 15 2.43 8.81 11.78
CA VAL A 15 3.68 9.30 12.41
C VAL A 15 4.50 8.15 13.01
N ALA A 16 3.83 7.11 13.51
CA ALA A 16 4.50 5.93 14.03
C ALA A 16 5.13 5.08 12.92
N LEU A 17 4.47 4.96 11.75
CA LEU A 17 4.99 4.25 10.57
C LEU A 17 6.30 4.86 10.05
N GLU A 18 6.40 6.18 9.99
CA GLU A 18 7.64 6.87 9.57
C GLU A 18 8.84 6.56 10.48
N LYS A 19 8.60 6.17 11.75
CA LYS A 19 9.63 5.83 12.75
C LYS A 19 9.94 4.33 12.87
N VAL A 20 9.14 3.46 12.26
CA VAL A 20 9.30 1.98 12.35
C VAL A 20 10.47 1.47 11.48
N THR A 21 11.20 2.36 10.81
CA THR A 21 12.30 2.03 9.90
C THR A 21 13.49 1.41 10.64
N GLY A 22 13.69 0.11 10.47
CA GLY A 22 14.98 -0.57 10.74
C GLY A 22 15.05 -1.49 11.94
N ASN A 23 14.13 -1.46 12.91
CA ASN A 23 14.20 -2.33 14.09
C ASN A 23 13.00 -3.27 14.21
N ARG A 24 13.24 -4.60 14.10
CA ARG A 24 12.21 -5.63 14.23
C ARG A 24 11.43 -5.60 15.55
N PHE A 25 12.05 -5.15 16.65
CA PHE A 25 11.37 -5.01 17.94
C PHE A 25 10.40 -3.85 17.95
N ILE A 26 10.75 -2.74 17.32
CA ILE A 26 9.86 -1.59 17.15
C ILE A 26 8.69 -1.98 16.23
N GLY A 27 8.97 -2.68 15.12
CA GLY A 27 7.94 -3.24 14.25
C GLY A 27 6.99 -4.18 15.00
N PHE A 28 7.50 -5.07 15.84
CA PHE A 28 6.71 -5.96 16.68
C PHE A 28 5.78 -5.18 17.63
N LEU A 29 6.33 -4.20 18.35
CA LEU A 29 5.53 -3.37 19.27
C LEU A 29 4.48 -2.56 18.50
N PHE A 30 4.83 -2.04 17.34
CA PHE A 30 3.90 -1.34 16.46
C PHE A 30 2.75 -2.24 16.02
N GLY A 31 3.03 -3.42 15.46
CA GLY A 31 2.00 -4.40 15.05
C GLY A 31 1.09 -4.82 16.21
N LEU A 32 1.65 -5.01 17.40
CA LEU A 32 0.90 -5.28 18.62
C LEU A 32 -0.06 -4.13 18.96
N LEU A 33 0.43 -2.89 19.00
CA LEU A 33 -0.36 -1.72 19.36
C LEU A 33 -1.46 -1.42 18.32
N VAL A 34 -1.14 -1.53 17.03
CA VAL A 34 -2.11 -1.34 15.94
C VAL A 34 -3.23 -2.39 16.04
N THR A 35 -2.88 -3.66 16.25
CA THR A 35 -3.89 -4.71 16.40
C THR A 35 -4.74 -4.52 17.66
N CYS A 36 -4.14 -4.06 18.77
CA CYS A 36 -4.90 -3.70 19.97
C CYS A 36 -5.89 -2.56 19.70
N ALA A 37 -5.51 -1.58 18.89
CA ALA A 37 -6.38 -0.45 18.54
C ALA A 37 -7.47 -0.88 17.54
N ILE A 38 -7.10 -1.59 16.46
CA ILE A 38 -8.03 -2.01 15.41
C ILE A 38 -8.90 -3.20 15.86
N GLN A 39 -8.44 -4.00 16.84
CA GLN A 39 -9.06 -5.24 17.31
C GLN A 39 -9.18 -6.33 16.21
N SER A 40 -8.33 -6.26 15.18
CA SER A 40 -8.28 -7.21 14.07
C SER A 40 -6.83 -7.42 13.59
N SER A 41 -6.30 -8.61 13.77
CA SER A 41 -4.97 -8.99 13.23
C SER A 41 -4.99 -9.07 11.70
N THR A 42 -6.07 -9.60 11.13
CA THR A 42 -6.22 -9.66 9.66
C THR A 42 -6.17 -8.27 9.04
N ALA A 43 -6.92 -7.30 9.58
CA ALA A 43 -6.88 -5.92 9.10
C ALA A 43 -5.47 -5.30 9.24
N THR A 44 -4.77 -5.54 10.35
CA THR A 44 -3.40 -5.06 10.54
C THR A 44 -2.43 -5.68 9.53
N ILE A 45 -2.58 -6.98 9.23
CA ILE A 45 -1.72 -7.67 8.26
C ILE A 45 -2.01 -7.19 6.83
N VAL A 46 -3.28 -7.04 6.46
CA VAL A 46 -3.69 -6.49 5.15
C VAL A 46 -3.15 -5.07 4.95
N LEU A 47 -3.28 -4.22 5.98
CA LEU A 47 -2.67 -2.88 5.98
C LEU A 47 -1.14 -2.96 5.78
N THR A 48 -0.47 -3.87 6.49
CA THR A 48 0.98 -4.06 6.36
C THR A 48 1.37 -4.53 4.95
N VAL A 49 0.60 -5.44 4.36
CA VAL A 49 0.77 -5.92 2.98
C VAL A 49 0.58 -4.78 1.98
N GLY A 50 -0.45 -3.94 2.17
CA GLY A 50 -0.66 -2.74 1.36
C GLY A 50 0.51 -1.75 1.43
N LEU A 51 1.06 -1.51 2.64
CA LEU A 51 2.23 -0.64 2.83
C LEU A 51 3.52 -1.20 2.20
N VAL A 52 3.67 -2.53 2.17
CA VAL A 52 4.77 -3.19 1.45
C VAL A 52 4.58 -3.03 -0.06
N GLY A 53 3.37 -3.22 -0.58
CA GLY A 53 3.04 -3.01 -2.00
C GLY A 53 3.29 -1.57 -2.46
N ALA A 54 2.96 -0.60 -1.61
CA ALA A 54 3.19 0.82 -1.84
C ALA A 54 4.65 1.30 -1.59
N GLY A 55 5.56 0.39 -1.24
CA GLY A 55 6.98 0.72 -1.03
C GLY A 55 7.31 1.47 0.28
N TYR A 56 6.31 1.75 1.15
CA TYR A 56 6.55 2.41 2.45
C TYR A 56 7.23 1.51 3.47
N LEU A 57 7.07 0.21 3.33
CA LEU A 57 7.72 -0.80 4.16
C LEU A 57 8.42 -1.82 3.28
N SER A 58 9.65 -2.18 3.61
CA SER A 58 10.24 -3.35 3.01
C SER A 58 9.62 -4.64 3.58
N PHE A 59 9.63 -5.70 2.80
CA PHE A 59 9.21 -7.03 3.25
C PHE A 59 9.86 -7.43 4.60
N ARG A 60 11.16 -7.13 4.79
CA ARG A 60 11.87 -7.47 6.04
C ARG A 60 11.40 -6.68 7.25
N GLN A 61 10.98 -5.43 7.07
CA GLN A 61 10.40 -4.61 8.13
C GLN A 61 9.01 -5.11 8.52
N SER A 62 8.22 -5.59 7.57
CA SER A 62 6.87 -6.11 7.81
C SER A 62 6.83 -7.33 8.73
N ILE A 63 7.90 -8.15 8.78
CA ILE A 63 7.96 -9.38 9.58
C ILE A 63 7.69 -9.10 11.06
N GLY A 64 8.34 -8.07 11.63
CA GLY A 64 8.11 -7.67 13.02
C GLY A 64 6.64 -7.29 13.26
N ILE A 65 6.05 -6.51 12.36
CA ILE A 65 4.66 -6.06 12.45
C ILE A 65 3.70 -7.24 12.44
N VAL A 66 3.89 -8.19 11.52
CA VAL A 66 3.07 -9.41 11.41
C VAL A 66 3.12 -10.24 12.69
N LEU A 67 4.32 -10.44 13.28
CA LEU A 67 4.47 -11.17 14.53
C LEU A 67 3.80 -10.43 15.70
N GLY A 68 3.92 -9.12 15.76
CA GLY A 68 3.27 -8.27 16.77
C GLY A 68 1.76 -8.29 16.67
N ALA A 69 1.22 -8.24 15.45
CA ALA A 69 -0.22 -8.31 15.18
C ALA A 69 -0.84 -9.58 15.74
N ASN A 70 -0.15 -10.72 15.61
CA ASN A 70 -0.61 -12.00 16.18
C ASN A 70 -0.74 -11.95 17.71
N VAL A 71 0.15 -11.26 18.41
CA VAL A 71 0.08 -11.12 19.88
C VAL A 71 -1.01 -10.13 20.27
N GLY A 72 -1.21 -9.06 19.50
CA GLY A 72 -2.25 -8.05 19.73
C GLY A 72 -3.67 -8.63 19.82
N THR A 73 -3.96 -9.69 19.07
CA THR A 73 -5.24 -10.41 19.11
C THR A 73 -5.55 -10.98 20.50
N ALA A 74 -4.54 -11.36 21.28
CA ALA A 74 -4.75 -11.92 22.62
C ALA A 74 -5.35 -10.90 23.60
N ILE A 75 -5.20 -9.60 23.36
CA ILE A 75 -5.78 -8.56 24.21
C ILE A 75 -7.31 -8.56 24.14
N THR A 76 -7.88 -8.88 22.99
CA THR A 76 -9.34 -9.03 22.85
C THR A 76 -9.86 -10.12 23.81
N ALA A 77 -9.17 -11.25 23.90
CA ALA A 77 -9.55 -12.32 24.85
C ALA A 77 -9.45 -11.87 26.31
N GLN A 78 -8.47 -11.00 26.65
CA GLN A 78 -8.36 -10.45 28.00
C GLN A 78 -9.46 -9.43 28.32
N ILE A 79 -9.97 -8.72 27.33
CA ILE A 79 -11.17 -7.85 27.49
C ILE A 79 -12.41 -8.73 27.77
N ILE A 80 -12.61 -9.81 27.00
CA ILE A 80 -13.72 -10.75 27.18
C ILE A 80 -13.68 -11.44 28.56
N ARG A 81 -12.48 -11.64 29.14
CA ARG A 81 -12.30 -12.17 30.50
C ARG A 81 -13.09 -11.42 31.56
N LEU A 82 -13.45 -10.15 31.35
CA LEU A 82 -14.28 -9.39 32.28
C LEU A 82 -15.65 -10.05 32.54
N MET A 83 -16.06 -11.03 31.71
CA MET A 83 -17.29 -11.81 31.95
C MET A 83 -17.25 -12.61 33.28
N ASP A 84 -16.06 -13.07 33.70
CA ASP A 84 -15.88 -13.91 34.89
C ASP A 84 -15.54 -13.12 36.17
N LEU A 85 -15.70 -11.81 36.18
CA LEU A 85 -15.47 -11.02 37.37
C LEU A 85 -16.49 -11.35 38.47
N ASN A 86 -16.05 -12.14 39.44
CA ASN A 86 -16.83 -12.44 40.65
C ASN A 86 -16.57 -11.37 41.72
N ALA A 87 -17.38 -10.33 41.74
CA ALA A 87 -17.31 -9.28 42.76
C ALA A 87 -18.60 -9.26 43.61
N GLY A 88 -18.45 -9.29 44.90
CA GLY A 88 -19.60 -9.13 45.84
C GLY A 88 -20.20 -7.71 45.77
N SER A 89 -21.47 -7.60 46.10
CA SER A 89 -22.28 -6.35 46.00
C SER A 89 -21.79 -5.13 46.78
N GLY A 90 -20.74 -5.26 47.58
CA GLY A 90 -20.12 -4.18 48.33
C GLY A 90 -18.77 -3.68 47.81
N SER A 91 -18.25 -4.26 46.69
CA SER A 91 -16.95 -3.91 46.13
C SER A 91 -17.09 -2.98 44.93
N ILE A 92 -16.17 -2.03 44.75
CA ILE A 92 -16.07 -1.21 43.53
C ILE A 92 -15.98 -2.09 42.27
N LEU A 93 -15.40 -3.27 42.40
CA LEU A 93 -15.32 -4.27 41.30
C LEU A 93 -16.69 -4.77 40.84
N TYR A 94 -17.75 -4.60 41.64
CA TYR A 94 -19.12 -4.96 41.25
C TYR A 94 -19.61 -4.15 40.04
N PHE A 95 -19.19 -2.90 39.89
CA PHE A 95 -19.51 -2.05 38.73
C PHE A 95 -18.83 -2.52 37.45
N PHE A 96 -17.71 -3.23 37.56
CA PHE A 96 -16.97 -3.78 36.43
C PHE A 96 -17.43 -5.18 36.02
N LYS A 97 -18.43 -5.75 36.70
CA LYS A 97 -19.07 -7.00 36.29
C LYS A 97 -19.79 -6.78 34.96
N SER A 98 -19.72 -7.74 34.03
CA SER A 98 -20.28 -7.63 32.68
C SER A 98 -21.78 -7.27 32.68
N ASP A 99 -22.55 -7.82 33.63
CA ASP A 99 -23.98 -7.55 33.78
C ASP A 99 -24.30 -6.07 34.03
N ASN A 100 -23.39 -5.33 34.67
CA ASN A 100 -23.54 -3.91 35.00
C ASN A 100 -22.79 -3.03 34.00
N LEU A 101 -21.58 -3.44 33.60
CA LEU A 101 -20.69 -2.67 32.74
C LEU A 101 -21.25 -2.57 31.32
N ALA A 102 -21.87 -3.63 30.78
CA ALA A 102 -22.40 -3.63 29.41
C ALA A 102 -23.55 -2.63 29.23
N PRO A 103 -24.62 -2.63 30.06
CA PRO A 103 -25.67 -1.63 29.98
C PRO A 103 -25.16 -0.21 30.21
N LEU A 104 -24.23 -0.03 31.18
CA LEU A 104 -23.63 1.27 31.47
C LEU A 104 -22.85 1.81 30.27
N ALA A 105 -22.05 0.97 29.63
CA ALA A 105 -21.31 1.33 28.42
C ALA A 105 -22.25 1.72 27.27
N LEU A 106 -23.37 0.98 27.07
CA LEU A 106 -24.37 1.33 26.07
C LEU A 106 -24.99 2.70 26.32
N VAL A 107 -25.35 3.01 27.58
CA VAL A 107 -25.93 4.30 27.94
C VAL A 107 -24.90 5.42 27.73
N ILE A 108 -23.66 5.24 28.20
CA ILE A 108 -22.58 6.24 28.00
C ILE A 108 -22.32 6.45 26.51
N GLY A 109 -22.22 5.36 25.74
CA GLY A 109 -22.01 5.42 24.29
C GLY A 109 -23.12 6.18 23.57
N LEU A 110 -24.39 5.88 23.92
CA LEU A 110 -25.55 6.56 23.35
C LEU A 110 -25.55 8.08 23.68
N VAL A 111 -25.29 8.42 24.94
CA VAL A 111 -25.21 9.82 25.38
C VAL A 111 -24.12 10.57 24.65
N LEU A 112 -22.93 9.99 24.50
CA LEU A 112 -21.81 10.63 23.80
C LEU A 112 -22.13 10.86 22.32
N ILE A 113 -22.75 9.91 21.63
CA ILE A 113 -23.13 10.03 20.22
C ILE A 113 -24.26 11.03 20.00
N MET A 114 -25.29 11.02 20.87
CA MET A 114 -26.50 11.82 20.64
C MET A 114 -26.39 13.26 21.17
N PHE A 115 -25.71 13.48 22.28
CA PHE A 115 -25.75 14.76 22.99
C PHE A 115 -24.43 15.54 22.96
N VAL A 116 -23.28 14.89 22.71
CA VAL A 116 -21.98 15.55 22.70
C VAL A 116 -21.48 15.63 21.27
N LYS A 117 -21.76 16.75 20.59
CA LYS A 117 -21.46 16.99 19.17
C LYS A 117 -19.98 17.36 18.92
N THR A 118 -19.04 16.48 19.29
CA THR A 118 -17.64 16.61 18.91
C THR A 118 -17.16 15.32 18.27
N ARG A 119 -16.28 15.41 17.27
CA ARG A 119 -15.73 14.24 16.58
C ARG A 119 -15.06 13.24 17.53
N SER A 120 -14.40 13.75 18.58
CA SER A 120 -13.80 12.89 19.61
C SER A 120 -14.84 12.14 20.42
N SER A 121 -16.03 12.74 20.69
CA SER A 121 -17.09 12.08 21.43
C SER A 121 -17.82 11.01 20.60
N ASP A 122 -17.97 11.21 19.28
CA ASP A 122 -18.55 10.19 18.39
C ASP A 122 -17.68 8.92 18.38
N ASN A 123 -16.36 9.09 18.22
CA ASN A 123 -15.43 7.96 18.26
C ASN A 123 -15.45 7.25 19.62
N THR A 124 -15.41 8.01 20.70
CA THR A 124 -15.46 7.48 22.07
C THR A 124 -16.82 6.79 22.34
N GLY A 125 -17.91 7.40 21.90
CA GLY A 125 -19.25 6.84 22.00
C GLY A 125 -19.38 5.53 21.24
N THR A 126 -18.84 5.45 20.02
CA THR A 126 -18.80 4.23 19.21
C THR A 126 -17.99 3.10 19.89
N ILE A 127 -16.89 3.44 20.58
CA ILE A 127 -16.12 2.46 21.36
C ILE A 127 -16.97 1.91 22.51
N PHE A 128 -17.64 2.76 23.29
CA PHE A 128 -18.49 2.35 24.38
C PHE A 128 -19.71 1.52 23.91
N MET A 129 -20.37 1.95 22.82
CA MET A 129 -21.47 1.19 22.20
C MET A 129 -21.01 -0.19 21.75
N GLY A 130 -19.89 -0.27 21.01
CA GLY A 130 -19.34 -1.55 20.54
C GLY A 130 -18.92 -2.47 21.68
N PHE A 131 -18.36 -1.93 22.76
CA PHE A 131 -18.05 -2.68 23.97
C PHE A 131 -19.32 -3.24 24.63
N GLY A 132 -20.35 -2.41 24.82
CA GLY A 132 -21.61 -2.84 25.42
C GLY A 132 -22.31 -3.91 24.59
N ILE A 133 -22.42 -3.74 23.27
CA ILE A 133 -23.02 -4.73 22.36
C ILE A 133 -22.25 -6.06 22.40
N LEU A 134 -20.91 -6.01 22.42
CA LEU A 134 -20.08 -7.20 22.53
C LEU A 134 -20.42 -8.01 23.77
N PHE A 135 -20.48 -7.36 24.95
CA PHE A 135 -20.76 -8.06 26.21
C PHE A 135 -22.20 -8.57 26.29
N VAL A 136 -23.20 -7.82 25.81
CA VAL A 136 -24.59 -8.31 25.72
C VAL A 136 -24.67 -9.54 24.80
N GLY A 137 -23.99 -9.51 23.66
CA GLY A 137 -23.91 -10.67 22.76
C GLY A 137 -23.28 -11.90 23.43
N LEU A 138 -22.17 -11.71 24.15
CA LEU A 138 -21.49 -12.77 24.88
C LEU A 138 -22.33 -13.35 26.01
N MET A 139 -23.06 -12.50 26.74
CA MET A 139 -24.00 -12.96 27.80
C MET A 139 -25.15 -13.80 27.22
N ASN A 140 -25.75 -13.32 26.13
CA ASN A 140 -26.80 -14.08 25.43
C ASN A 140 -26.27 -15.43 24.91
N MET A 141 -25.05 -15.44 24.37
CA MET A 141 -24.39 -16.66 23.92
C MET A 141 -24.10 -17.60 25.09
N SER A 142 -23.62 -17.09 26.22
CA SER A 142 -23.39 -17.90 27.43
C SER A 142 -24.70 -18.55 27.94
N ASN A 143 -25.82 -17.80 27.92
CA ASN A 143 -27.12 -18.33 28.25
C ASN A 143 -27.61 -19.40 27.26
N ALA A 144 -27.41 -19.19 25.97
CA ALA A 144 -27.74 -20.19 24.94
C ALA A 144 -26.89 -21.47 25.09
N VAL A 145 -25.60 -21.33 25.35
CA VAL A 145 -24.68 -22.43 25.60
C VAL A 145 -25.10 -23.26 26.81
N SER A 146 -25.56 -22.63 27.89
CA SER A 146 -26.02 -23.33 29.08
C SER A 146 -27.22 -24.28 28.80
N THR A 147 -28.07 -23.95 27.81
CA THR A 147 -29.16 -24.83 27.38
C THR A 147 -28.69 -26.04 26.56
N MET A 148 -27.49 -25.98 26.00
CA MET A 148 -26.87 -27.04 25.19
C MET A 148 -25.74 -27.76 25.93
N SER A 149 -25.63 -27.60 27.25
CA SER A 149 -24.51 -28.08 28.08
C SER A 149 -24.14 -29.54 27.86
N ASP A 150 -25.14 -30.46 27.78
CA ASP A 150 -24.90 -31.90 27.61
C ASP A 150 -24.30 -32.24 26.24
N SER A 151 -24.71 -31.56 25.19
CA SER A 151 -24.16 -31.79 23.85
C SER A 151 -22.76 -31.23 23.70
N LEU A 152 -22.51 -30.04 24.26
CA LEU A 152 -21.20 -29.41 24.27
C LEU A 152 -20.20 -30.16 25.14
N SER A 153 -20.59 -30.65 26.32
CA SER A 153 -19.78 -31.48 27.18
C SER A 153 -19.34 -32.77 26.46
N ARG A 154 -20.23 -33.45 25.75
CA ARG A 154 -19.88 -34.64 24.93
C ARG A 154 -18.90 -34.32 23.82
N LEU A 155 -19.06 -33.17 23.16
CA LEU A 155 -18.11 -32.70 22.12
C LEU A 155 -16.72 -32.43 22.71
N LEU A 156 -16.65 -31.75 23.87
CA LEU A 156 -15.39 -31.44 24.55
C LEU A 156 -14.66 -32.70 25.02
N VAL A 157 -15.37 -33.70 25.56
CA VAL A 157 -14.82 -35.02 25.91
C VAL A 157 -14.23 -35.73 24.67
N SER A 158 -14.83 -35.54 23.50
CA SER A 158 -14.24 -36.06 22.24
C SER A 158 -12.91 -35.41 21.92
N PHE A 159 -12.73 -34.12 22.24
CA PHE A 159 -11.46 -33.41 22.04
C PHE A 159 -10.41 -33.81 23.08
N GLU A 160 -10.82 -34.13 24.33
CA GLU A 160 -9.92 -34.68 25.35
C GLU A 160 -9.30 -36.03 24.94
N ASN A 161 -10.08 -36.84 24.23
CA ASN A 161 -9.64 -38.14 23.74
C ASN A 161 -8.90 -38.04 22.38
N ASN A 162 -9.07 -36.98 21.63
CA ASN A 162 -8.44 -36.78 20.33
C ASN A 162 -8.11 -35.31 20.07
N TYR A 163 -6.89 -34.89 20.45
CA TYR A 163 -6.41 -33.51 20.28
C TYR A 163 -6.37 -33.05 18.83
N PHE A 164 -6.17 -33.99 17.88
CA PHE A 164 -6.20 -33.68 16.46
C PHE A 164 -7.60 -33.26 15.99
N LEU A 165 -8.64 -33.91 16.53
CA LEU A 165 -10.02 -33.51 16.26
C LEU A 165 -10.33 -32.11 16.82
N GLY A 166 -9.87 -31.81 18.05
CA GLY A 166 -9.99 -30.46 18.64
C GLY A 166 -9.27 -29.39 17.81
N PHE A 167 -8.04 -29.70 17.37
CA PHE A 167 -7.28 -28.81 16.48
C PHE A 167 -8.01 -28.55 15.16
N LEU A 168 -8.49 -29.60 14.48
CA LEU A 168 -9.25 -29.44 13.23
C LEU A 168 -10.56 -28.66 13.43
N ALA A 169 -11.26 -28.91 14.55
CA ALA A 169 -12.48 -28.18 14.87
C ALA A 169 -12.21 -26.68 15.05
N GLY A 170 -11.16 -26.33 15.82
CA GLY A 170 -10.74 -24.93 15.99
C GLY A 170 -10.38 -24.27 14.66
N ALA A 171 -9.60 -24.94 13.81
CA ALA A 171 -9.20 -24.43 12.50
C ALA A 171 -10.39 -24.26 11.56
N ALA A 172 -11.27 -25.26 11.47
CA ALA A 172 -12.44 -25.22 10.58
C ALA A 172 -13.44 -24.14 10.98
N VAL A 173 -13.76 -24.05 12.29
CA VAL A 173 -14.71 -23.03 12.79
C VAL A 173 -14.14 -21.63 12.55
N THR A 174 -12.84 -21.41 12.77
CA THR A 174 -12.20 -20.11 12.51
C THR A 174 -12.16 -19.79 11.01
N GLY A 175 -11.88 -20.77 10.16
CA GLY A 175 -11.89 -20.59 8.70
C GLY A 175 -13.29 -20.22 8.16
N ILE A 176 -14.36 -20.74 8.78
CA ILE A 176 -15.76 -20.42 8.40
C ILE A 176 -16.17 -19.04 8.93
N ILE A 177 -15.92 -18.76 10.22
CA ILE A 177 -16.30 -17.49 10.89
C ILE A 177 -15.40 -16.34 10.45
N GLN A 178 -14.17 -16.65 9.99
CA GLN A 178 -13.15 -15.66 9.55
C GLN A 178 -12.75 -14.66 10.64
N SER A 179 -12.87 -15.07 11.91
CA SER A 179 -12.48 -14.25 13.05
C SER A 179 -12.01 -15.13 14.21
N SER A 180 -10.71 -15.15 14.44
CA SER A 180 -10.10 -15.89 15.56
C SER A 180 -10.55 -15.35 16.92
N SER A 181 -10.71 -14.02 17.05
CA SER A 181 -11.21 -13.39 18.28
C SER A 181 -12.65 -13.79 18.60
N ALA A 182 -13.52 -13.89 17.59
CA ALA A 182 -14.90 -14.35 17.79
C ALA A 182 -14.95 -15.81 18.27
N VAL A 183 -14.14 -16.69 17.66
CA VAL A 183 -14.10 -18.11 18.05
C VAL A 183 -13.54 -18.30 19.47
N ILE A 184 -12.51 -17.53 19.84
CA ILE A 184 -12.02 -17.52 21.23
C ILE A 184 -13.10 -17.00 22.20
N GLY A 185 -13.87 -15.97 21.80
CA GLY A 185 -15.00 -15.47 22.58
C GLY A 185 -16.10 -16.53 22.78
N ILE A 186 -16.42 -17.31 21.74
CA ILE A 186 -17.33 -18.48 21.84
C ILE A 186 -16.77 -19.49 22.86
N LEU A 187 -15.49 -19.82 22.75
CA LEU A 187 -14.84 -20.77 23.66
C LEU A 187 -14.83 -20.27 25.10
N GLN A 188 -14.62 -18.96 25.31
CA GLN A 188 -14.69 -18.31 26.63
C GLN A 188 -16.13 -18.36 27.20
N SER A 189 -17.16 -18.15 26.37
CA SER A 189 -18.55 -18.27 26.80
C SER A 189 -18.91 -19.70 27.18
N ILE A 190 -18.42 -20.71 26.46
CA ILE A 190 -18.57 -22.11 26.81
C ILE A 190 -17.86 -22.39 28.15
N ALA A 191 -16.63 -21.87 28.32
CA ALA A 191 -15.86 -22.04 29.54
C ALA A 191 -16.55 -21.41 30.76
N SER A 192 -17.21 -20.27 30.62
CA SER A 192 -17.98 -19.62 31.70
C SER A 192 -19.24 -20.38 32.05
N SER A 193 -19.88 -21.10 31.12
CA SER A 193 -21.17 -21.73 31.29
C SER A 193 -21.09 -23.18 31.81
N VAL A 194 -20.22 -23.98 31.20
CA VAL A 194 -20.11 -25.43 31.50
C VAL A 194 -18.75 -25.84 32.05
N GLY A 195 -17.79 -24.91 32.04
CA GLY A 195 -16.38 -25.21 32.29
C GLY A 195 -15.77 -26.01 31.14
N VAL A 196 -14.47 -25.87 30.94
CA VAL A 196 -13.70 -26.59 29.94
C VAL A 196 -12.40 -27.07 30.56
N THR A 197 -11.94 -28.28 30.23
CA THR A 197 -10.64 -28.75 30.75
C THR A 197 -9.50 -28.21 29.90
N PHE A 198 -8.33 -28.06 30.51
CA PHE A 198 -7.10 -27.68 29.80
C PHE A 198 -6.85 -28.62 28.62
N CYS A 199 -6.93 -29.95 28.85
CA CYS A 199 -6.69 -30.98 27.82
C CYS A 199 -7.72 -30.92 26.67
N GLY A 200 -8.97 -30.51 26.94
CA GLY A 200 -10.01 -30.42 25.92
C GLY A 200 -9.88 -29.19 25.01
N VAL A 201 -9.25 -28.09 25.49
CA VAL A 201 -9.27 -26.83 24.76
C VAL A 201 -7.93 -26.36 24.21
N PHE A 202 -6.79 -26.85 24.72
CA PHE A 202 -5.50 -26.35 24.24
C PHE A 202 -5.31 -26.55 22.73
N ALA A 203 -5.69 -27.73 22.23
CA ALA A 203 -5.58 -28.04 20.80
C ALA A 203 -6.58 -27.24 19.94
N VAL A 204 -7.78 -26.99 20.48
CA VAL A 204 -8.79 -26.12 19.82
C VAL A 204 -8.22 -24.69 19.65
N ILE A 205 -7.62 -24.11 20.70
CA ILE A 205 -7.00 -22.78 20.66
C ILE A 205 -5.87 -22.73 19.64
N VAL A 206 -5.02 -23.77 19.55
CA VAL A 206 -3.97 -23.86 18.53
C VAL A 206 -4.58 -23.95 17.13
N GLY A 207 -5.66 -24.71 16.97
CA GLY A 207 -6.39 -24.79 15.70
C GLY A 207 -6.98 -23.46 15.26
N VAL A 208 -7.53 -22.67 16.19
CA VAL A 208 -8.05 -21.31 15.92
C VAL A 208 -6.96 -20.43 15.29
N ASN A 209 -5.71 -20.52 15.78
CA ASN A 209 -4.60 -19.74 15.25
C ASN A 209 -4.24 -20.12 13.80
N ILE A 210 -4.41 -21.39 13.44
CA ILE A 210 -4.19 -21.86 12.06
C ILE A 210 -5.35 -21.48 11.14
N GLY A 211 -6.59 -21.54 11.63
CA GLY A 211 -7.76 -21.12 10.87
C GLY A 211 -7.73 -19.65 10.44
N ASP A 212 -7.14 -18.79 11.26
CA ASP A 212 -6.90 -17.36 10.97
C ASP A 212 -6.02 -17.14 9.72
N CYS A 213 -5.09 -18.06 9.44
CA CYS A 213 -4.22 -18.01 8.27
C CYS A 213 -4.98 -18.13 6.94
N LEU A 214 -6.09 -18.87 6.91
CA LEU A 214 -6.87 -19.07 5.69
C LEU A 214 -7.46 -17.75 5.18
N THR A 215 -8.04 -16.98 6.08
CA THR A 215 -8.60 -15.65 5.76
C THR A 215 -7.53 -14.70 5.24
N THR A 216 -6.42 -14.60 5.98
CA THR A 216 -5.29 -13.75 5.57
C THR A 216 -4.73 -14.17 4.22
N TYR A 217 -4.59 -15.49 3.96
CA TYR A 217 -4.09 -15.99 2.69
C TYR A 217 -4.99 -15.61 1.51
N LEU A 218 -6.30 -15.75 1.67
CA LEU A 218 -7.27 -15.44 0.61
C LEU A 218 -7.24 -13.94 0.27
N VAL A 219 -7.26 -13.08 1.28
CA VAL A 219 -7.29 -11.62 1.10
C VAL A 219 -5.96 -11.11 0.51
N CYS A 220 -4.83 -11.59 0.99
CA CYS A 220 -3.52 -11.06 0.59
C CYS A 220 -3.01 -11.62 -0.76
N ARG A 221 -3.73 -12.54 -1.42
CA ARG A 221 -3.27 -13.13 -2.69
C ARG A 221 -3.89 -12.48 -3.92
N ILE A 222 -4.93 -11.70 -3.76
CA ILE A 222 -5.63 -11.05 -4.88
C ILE A 222 -4.81 -9.84 -5.32
N GLY A 223 -4.19 -9.89 -6.50
CA GLY A 223 -3.45 -8.78 -7.09
C GLY A 223 -2.07 -8.48 -6.49
N ALA A 224 -1.52 -9.32 -5.61
CA ALA A 224 -0.35 -9.00 -4.81
C ALA A 224 1.00 -9.28 -5.50
N LYS A 225 1.97 -8.36 -5.33
CA LYS A 225 3.37 -8.52 -5.73
C LYS A 225 4.09 -9.58 -4.89
N SER A 226 5.24 -10.07 -5.37
CA SER A 226 6.04 -11.07 -4.68
C SER A 226 6.34 -10.71 -3.22
N GLU A 227 6.66 -9.47 -2.90
CA GLU A 227 6.94 -9.02 -1.53
C GLU A 227 5.69 -8.98 -0.63
N GLN A 228 4.53 -8.65 -1.19
CA GLN A 228 3.24 -8.70 -0.50
C GLN A 228 2.86 -10.13 -0.16
N ILE A 229 2.96 -11.05 -1.14
CA ILE A 229 2.71 -12.48 -0.93
C ILE A 229 3.70 -13.05 0.10
N ARG A 230 4.98 -12.66 0.06
CA ARG A 230 6.00 -13.04 1.06
C ARG A 230 5.59 -12.58 2.47
N THR A 231 5.08 -11.36 2.60
CA THR A 231 4.59 -10.83 3.89
C THR A 231 3.44 -11.68 4.43
N CYS A 232 2.49 -12.05 3.60
CA CYS A 232 1.40 -12.97 3.96
C CYS A 232 1.92 -14.37 4.32
N MET A 233 2.88 -14.90 3.56
CA MET A 233 3.50 -16.20 3.85
C MET A 233 4.21 -16.22 5.19
N VAL A 234 4.79 -15.10 5.65
CA VAL A 234 5.37 -15.00 7.00
C VAL A 234 4.31 -15.24 8.07
N HIS A 235 3.10 -14.71 7.93
CA HIS A 235 2.01 -14.97 8.88
C HIS A 235 1.66 -16.46 8.96
N ILE A 236 1.57 -17.14 7.81
CA ILE A 236 1.26 -18.57 7.75
C ILE A 236 2.39 -19.40 8.36
N ILE A 237 3.64 -19.14 7.95
CA ILE A 237 4.82 -19.85 8.45
C ILE A 237 4.95 -19.67 9.96
N TYR A 238 4.76 -18.44 10.47
CA TYR A 238 4.79 -18.15 11.89
C TYR A 238 3.74 -18.98 12.65
N ASN A 239 2.48 -18.98 12.21
CA ASN A 239 1.42 -19.71 12.91
C ASN A 239 1.65 -21.23 12.87
N ILE A 240 2.16 -21.80 11.77
CA ILE A 240 2.52 -23.23 11.68
C ILE A 240 3.65 -23.55 12.66
N LEU A 241 4.70 -22.73 12.72
CA LEU A 241 5.82 -22.95 13.67
C LEU A 241 5.39 -22.76 15.12
N ALA A 242 4.56 -21.75 15.40
CA ALA A 242 3.99 -21.50 16.73
C ALA A 242 3.10 -22.65 17.18
N ALA A 243 2.22 -23.16 16.31
CA ALA A 243 1.39 -24.34 16.60
C ALA A 243 2.25 -25.56 16.89
N SER A 244 3.24 -25.85 16.04
CA SER A 244 4.16 -26.97 16.22
C SER A 244 4.94 -26.85 17.54
N MET A 245 5.43 -25.64 17.86
CA MET A 245 6.13 -25.38 19.12
C MET A 245 5.24 -25.62 20.33
N VAL A 246 3.99 -25.16 20.32
CA VAL A 246 3.04 -25.37 21.41
C VAL A 246 2.78 -26.88 21.62
N PHE A 247 2.51 -27.62 20.54
CA PHE A 247 2.31 -29.08 20.65
C PHE A 247 3.54 -29.80 21.19
N ILE A 248 4.75 -29.47 20.70
CA ILE A 248 6.01 -30.08 21.15
C ILE A 248 6.26 -29.77 22.63
N VAL A 249 6.13 -28.50 23.03
CA VAL A 249 6.35 -28.06 24.41
C VAL A 249 5.37 -28.76 25.37
N ILE A 250 4.07 -28.79 25.01
CA ILE A 250 3.05 -29.48 25.83
C ILE A 250 3.36 -30.98 25.92
N ALA A 251 3.74 -31.63 24.82
CA ALA A 251 4.09 -33.06 24.83
C ALA A 251 5.33 -33.35 25.74
N ILE A 252 6.37 -32.50 25.69
CA ILE A 252 7.54 -32.60 26.54
C ILE A 252 7.15 -32.39 28.01
N LEU A 253 6.44 -31.31 28.34
CA LEU A 253 6.05 -31.00 29.71
C LEU A 253 5.12 -32.06 30.30
N ARG A 254 4.26 -32.65 29.46
CA ARG A 254 3.41 -33.79 29.87
C ARG A 254 4.23 -35.06 30.08
N GLY A 255 5.17 -35.39 29.17
CA GLY A 255 6.03 -36.56 29.22
C GLY A 255 7.02 -36.52 30.38
N THR A 256 7.50 -35.34 30.76
CA THR A 256 8.41 -35.14 31.93
C THR A 256 7.67 -35.06 33.27
N GLY A 257 6.34 -35.07 33.29
CA GLY A 257 5.53 -34.96 34.49
C GLY A 257 5.39 -33.54 35.08
N VAL A 258 5.96 -32.51 34.42
CA VAL A 258 5.79 -31.10 34.83
C VAL A 258 4.32 -30.71 34.79
N ILE A 259 3.60 -31.11 33.74
CA ILE A 259 2.15 -31.03 33.71
C ILE A 259 1.58 -32.24 34.41
N SER A 260 1.19 -32.07 35.67
CA SER A 260 0.53 -33.13 36.47
C SER A 260 -0.84 -33.50 35.89
N ASN A 261 -1.40 -34.62 36.32
CA ASN A 261 -2.77 -35.01 35.94
C ASN A 261 -3.81 -34.00 36.42
N ASP A 262 -3.58 -33.37 37.57
CA ASP A 262 -4.49 -32.36 38.11
C ASP A 262 -4.48 -31.09 37.23
N LEU A 263 -3.32 -30.64 36.80
CA LEU A 263 -3.18 -29.51 35.87
C LEU A 263 -3.77 -29.85 34.49
N TRP A 264 -3.57 -31.08 34.01
CA TRP A 264 -4.06 -31.55 32.73
C TRP A 264 -5.57 -31.59 32.66
N ASN A 265 -6.23 -31.98 33.75
CA ASN A 265 -7.67 -32.06 33.86
C ASN A 265 -8.29 -30.83 34.57
N MET A 266 -7.49 -29.79 34.82
CA MET A 266 -7.97 -28.58 35.48
C MET A 266 -9.06 -27.91 34.64
N THR A 267 -10.16 -27.58 35.30
CA THR A 267 -11.26 -26.80 34.66
C THR A 267 -10.85 -25.35 34.54
N LEU A 268 -10.99 -24.82 33.35
CA LEU A 268 -10.73 -23.44 33.01
C LEU A 268 -12.05 -22.68 32.88
N ASN A 269 -12.06 -21.45 33.35
CA ASN A 269 -13.07 -20.44 33.09
C ASN A 269 -12.65 -19.54 31.91
N SER A 270 -13.43 -18.53 31.56
CA SER A 270 -13.12 -17.55 30.51
C SER A 270 -11.71 -16.94 30.68
N GLY A 271 -11.33 -16.59 31.91
CA GLY A 271 -10.02 -16.04 32.22
C GLY A 271 -8.90 -17.05 31.98
N GLY A 272 -9.12 -18.33 32.28
CA GLY A 272 -8.19 -19.43 32.01
C GLY A 272 -7.94 -19.62 30.50
N VAL A 273 -9.01 -19.60 29.71
CA VAL A 273 -8.94 -19.65 28.23
C VAL A 273 -8.20 -18.44 27.67
N ALA A 274 -8.49 -17.22 28.16
CA ALA A 274 -7.80 -16.01 27.75
C ALA A 274 -6.28 -16.04 28.03
N ASN A 275 -5.90 -16.52 29.22
CA ASN A 275 -4.48 -16.66 29.61
C ASN A 275 -3.78 -17.70 28.72
N LEU A 276 -4.43 -18.82 28.46
CA LEU A 276 -3.86 -19.87 27.63
C LEU A 276 -3.66 -19.41 26.18
N HIS A 277 -4.68 -18.73 25.62
CA HIS A 277 -4.58 -18.12 24.30
C HIS A 277 -3.46 -17.08 24.25
N GLY A 278 -3.37 -16.20 25.29
CA GLY A 278 -2.31 -15.21 25.39
C GLY A 278 -0.91 -15.82 25.44
N LEU A 279 -0.72 -16.88 26.24
CA LEU A 279 0.55 -17.59 26.32
C LEU A 279 0.93 -18.26 25.00
N PHE A 280 -0.03 -18.88 24.30
CA PHE A 280 0.20 -19.53 23.00
C PHE A 280 0.48 -18.54 21.86
N ARG A 281 0.14 -17.25 22.02
CA ARG A 281 0.52 -16.18 21.12
C ARG A 281 1.85 -15.53 21.51
N LEU A 282 2.03 -15.20 22.80
CA LEU A 282 3.17 -14.42 23.28
C LEU A 282 4.48 -15.24 23.30
N ILE A 283 4.46 -16.47 23.85
CA ILE A 283 5.69 -17.27 23.98
C ILE A 283 6.30 -17.58 22.61
N PRO A 284 5.57 -18.12 21.62
CA PRO A 284 6.12 -18.32 20.30
C PRO A 284 6.62 -17.03 19.65
N ALA A 285 5.90 -15.92 19.81
CA ALA A 285 6.32 -14.64 19.23
C ALA A 285 7.68 -14.17 19.79
N VAL A 286 7.85 -14.21 21.11
CA VAL A 286 9.12 -13.83 21.74
C VAL A 286 10.27 -14.74 21.32
N VAL A 287 10.02 -16.06 21.26
CA VAL A 287 11.04 -17.05 20.88
C VAL A 287 11.39 -16.94 19.39
N LEU A 288 10.42 -16.70 18.52
CA LEU A 288 10.61 -16.71 17.08
C LEU A 288 11.03 -15.34 16.50
N LEU A 289 10.76 -14.22 17.18
CA LEU A 289 11.13 -12.88 16.74
C LEU A 289 12.63 -12.70 16.40
N PRO A 290 13.60 -13.25 17.17
CA PRO A 290 15.01 -13.20 16.80
C PRO A 290 15.34 -13.88 15.46
N PHE A 291 14.50 -14.82 15.02
CA PHE A 291 14.68 -15.58 13.79
C PHE A 291 13.98 -14.96 12.57
N SER A 292 13.61 -13.68 12.61
CA SER A 292 12.95 -12.96 11.52
C SER A 292 13.65 -13.11 10.16
N ASN A 293 14.99 -13.14 10.13
CA ASN A 293 15.75 -13.37 8.90
C ASN A 293 15.54 -14.79 8.32
N THR A 294 15.25 -15.78 9.17
CA THR A 294 14.92 -17.13 8.71
C THR A 294 13.54 -17.17 8.07
N PHE A 295 12.57 -16.45 8.63
CA PHE A 295 11.25 -16.27 8.00
C PHE A 295 11.38 -15.64 6.62
N ALA A 296 12.19 -14.57 6.49
CA ALA A 296 12.45 -13.93 5.22
C ALA A 296 12.98 -14.94 4.17
N LYS A 297 14.04 -15.69 4.52
CA LYS A 297 14.64 -16.69 3.63
C LYS A 297 13.67 -17.81 3.22
N ILE A 298 12.80 -18.26 4.13
CA ILE A 298 11.81 -19.29 3.82
C ILE A 298 10.76 -18.73 2.87
N ALA A 299 10.24 -17.52 3.14
CA ALA A 299 9.25 -16.87 2.29
C ALA A 299 9.81 -16.57 0.88
N GLU A 300 11.05 -16.07 0.77
CA GLU A 300 11.76 -15.83 -0.49
C GLU A 300 11.99 -17.14 -1.29
N ARG A 301 12.15 -18.29 -0.63
CA ARG A 301 12.26 -19.60 -1.31
C ARG A 301 10.92 -20.11 -1.84
N ILE A 302 9.82 -19.85 -1.10
CA ILE A 302 8.48 -20.30 -1.46
C ILE A 302 7.92 -19.40 -2.58
N VAL A 303 8.12 -18.10 -2.45
CA VAL A 303 7.64 -17.08 -3.40
C VAL A 303 8.86 -16.50 -4.11
N LYS A 304 9.08 -16.94 -5.34
CA LYS A 304 10.14 -16.43 -6.21
C LYS A 304 9.74 -15.08 -6.80
N ASP A 305 10.72 -14.27 -7.16
CA ASP A 305 10.46 -13.06 -7.94
C ASP A 305 9.89 -13.43 -9.31
N ALA A 306 8.96 -12.62 -9.81
CA ALA A 306 8.45 -12.77 -11.16
C ALA A 306 9.59 -12.51 -12.17
N PRO A 307 9.64 -13.22 -13.31
CA PRO A 307 10.60 -12.90 -14.36
C PRO A 307 10.45 -11.44 -14.83
N GLN A 308 11.56 -10.75 -15.04
CA GLN A 308 11.59 -9.33 -15.46
C GLN A 308 10.90 -9.01 -16.81
N ASP A 309 10.54 -10.01 -17.61
CA ASP A 309 9.88 -9.85 -18.92
C ASP A 309 8.32 -9.75 -18.84
N GLN A 310 7.74 -9.60 -17.65
CA GLN A 310 6.28 -9.53 -17.45
C GLN A 310 5.79 -8.12 -17.06
N GLU A 311 6.36 -7.06 -17.63
CA GLU A 311 5.97 -5.68 -17.36
C GLU A 311 4.45 -5.43 -17.50
N ASP A 312 3.80 -6.06 -18.48
CA ASP A 312 2.37 -5.86 -18.72
C ASP A 312 1.47 -6.62 -17.72
N SER A 313 1.91 -7.77 -17.23
CA SER A 313 1.18 -8.50 -16.17
C SER A 313 1.30 -7.79 -14.82
N ASP A 314 2.42 -7.12 -14.55
CA ASP A 314 2.64 -6.35 -13.34
C ASP A 314 1.74 -5.10 -13.30
N ILE A 315 1.47 -4.47 -14.45
CA ILE A 315 0.60 -3.30 -14.52
C ILE A 315 -0.88 -3.67 -14.36
N GLU A 316 -1.35 -4.76 -14.99
CA GLU A 316 -2.69 -5.28 -14.73
C GLU A 316 -2.87 -5.70 -13.26
N GLN A 317 -1.80 -6.17 -12.64
CA GLN A 317 -1.76 -6.48 -11.22
C GLN A 317 -1.81 -5.21 -10.36
N ASN A 318 -1.07 -4.16 -10.72
CA ASN A 318 -1.08 -2.86 -10.04
C ASN A 318 -2.45 -2.16 -10.10
N LEU A 319 -3.18 -2.29 -11.22
CA LEU A 319 -4.55 -1.79 -11.34
C LEU A 319 -5.50 -2.43 -10.33
N ARG A 320 -5.29 -3.72 -9.99
CA ARG A 320 -6.07 -4.45 -8.97
C ARG A 320 -5.66 -4.11 -7.55
N GLU A 321 -4.55 -3.42 -7.35
CA GLU A 321 -4.06 -3.00 -6.04
C GLU A 321 -4.79 -1.77 -5.47
N LEU A 322 -5.49 -0.99 -6.30
CA LEU A 322 -6.31 0.13 -5.84
C LEU A 322 -7.50 -0.41 -5.02
N ASP A 323 -7.29 -0.57 -3.71
CA ASP A 323 -8.26 -1.18 -2.81
C ASP A 323 -9.10 -0.11 -2.08
N PRO A 324 -10.42 0.01 -2.37
CA PRO A 324 -11.31 0.93 -1.67
C PRO A 324 -11.41 0.70 -0.16
N HIS A 325 -11.06 -0.49 0.34
CA HIS A 325 -11.00 -0.76 1.78
C HIS A 325 -9.93 0.06 2.52
N LEU A 326 -9.01 0.66 1.79
CA LEU A 326 -7.99 1.57 2.34
C LEU A 326 -8.50 3.00 2.55
N PHE A 327 -9.69 3.36 2.08
CA PHE A 327 -10.26 4.71 2.25
C PHE A 327 -10.43 5.13 3.70
N ASP A 328 -10.58 4.16 4.60
CA ASP A 328 -10.53 4.41 6.04
C ASP A 328 -9.17 4.97 6.54
N ASN A 329 -8.11 4.84 5.74
CA ASN A 329 -6.77 5.37 6.00
C ASN A 329 -6.28 6.16 4.79
N PRO A 330 -6.76 7.40 4.57
CA PRO A 330 -6.52 8.18 3.36
C PRO A 330 -5.06 8.32 2.98
N GLY A 331 -4.16 8.47 3.95
CA GLY A 331 -2.72 8.53 3.68
C GLY A 331 -2.14 7.25 3.06
N VAL A 332 -2.68 6.07 3.38
CA VAL A 332 -2.27 4.79 2.75
C VAL A 332 -2.87 4.65 1.36
N ALA A 333 -4.14 5.05 1.20
CA ALA A 333 -4.79 5.07 -0.10
C ALA A 333 -4.09 6.01 -1.09
N LEU A 334 -3.70 7.21 -0.65
CA LEU A 334 -2.90 8.16 -1.44
C LEU A 334 -1.53 7.58 -1.81
N ALA A 335 -0.90 6.87 -0.89
CA ALA A 335 0.37 6.19 -1.16
C ALA A 335 0.27 5.13 -2.25
N GLN A 336 -0.83 4.39 -2.28
CA GLN A 336 -1.11 3.38 -3.29
C GLN A 336 -1.31 4.03 -4.67
N ALA A 337 -2.08 5.13 -4.73
CA ALA A 337 -2.25 5.90 -5.96
C ALA A 337 -0.91 6.52 -6.44
N GLU A 338 -0.10 7.10 -5.53
CA GLU A 338 1.23 7.65 -5.85
C GLU A 338 2.15 6.59 -6.45
N HIS A 339 2.10 5.35 -5.95
CA HIS A 339 2.87 4.23 -6.51
C HIS A 339 2.43 3.88 -7.93
N LEU A 340 1.12 3.82 -8.21
CA LEU A 340 0.60 3.56 -9.54
C LEU A 340 0.94 4.69 -10.53
N ILE A 341 0.85 5.95 -10.10
CA ILE A 341 1.27 7.11 -10.90
C ILE A 341 2.79 7.06 -11.17
N GLY A 342 3.60 6.56 -10.23
CA GLY A 342 5.02 6.30 -10.47
C GLY A 342 5.27 5.26 -11.57
N HIS A 343 4.41 4.24 -11.71
CA HIS A 343 4.46 3.32 -12.84
C HIS A 343 4.02 3.96 -14.16
N MET A 344 3.04 4.87 -14.14
CA MET A 344 2.68 5.66 -15.31
C MET A 344 3.88 6.48 -15.81
N ALA A 345 4.65 7.08 -14.90
CA ALA A 345 5.88 7.80 -15.23
C ALA A 345 6.89 6.89 -15.96
N ASP A 346 7.09 5.65 -15.46
CA ASP A 346 8.00 4.67 -16.10
C ASP A 346 7.50 4.28 -17.51
N VAL A 347 6.19 4.06 -17.68
CA VAL A 347 5.60 3.71 -18.99
C VAL A 347 5.75 4.85 -19.98
N SER A 348 5.41 6.08 -19.59
CA SER A 348 5.54 7.29 -20.43
C SER A 348 6.98 7.52 -20.86
N GLN A 349 7.95 7.41 -19.92
CA GLN A 349 9.37 7.52 -20.22
C GLN A 349 9.85 6.43 -21.20
N LYS A 350 9.40 5.19 -21.04
CA LYS A 350 9.73 4.08 -21.96
C LYS A 350 9.15 4.28 -23.34
N ASN A 351 7.89 4.76 -23.44
CA ASN A 351 7.26 5.07 -24.71
C ASN A 351 8.04 6.17 -25.43
N TYR A 352 8.41 7.23 -24.74
CA TYR A 352 9.25 8.28 -25.32
C TYR A 352 10.59 7.75 -25.84
N ARG A 353 11.33 6.95 -25.02
CA ARG A 353 12.60 6.36 -25.45
C ARG A 353 12.44 5.43 -26.67
N LYS A 354 11.31 4.73 -26.76
CA LYS A 354 11.01 3.88 -27.93
C LYS A 354 10.62 4.70 -29.15
N ALA A 355 9.93 5.82 -29.00
CA ALA A 355 9.70 6.75 -30.12
C ALA A 355 11.01 7.36 -30.64
N VAL A 356 11.96 7.71 -29.73
CA VAL A 356 13.31 8.16 -30.13
C VAL A 356 14.09 7.03 -30.85
N GLU A 357 14.01 5.78 -30.39
CA GLU A 357 14.62 4.63 -31.07
C GLU A 357 14.08 4.47 -32.49
N MET A 358 12.78 4.70 -32.73
CA MET A 358 12.20 4.69 -34.10
C MET A 358 12.88 5.72 -35.02
N LEU A 359 13.22 6.91 -34.51
CA LEU A 359 13.91 7.92 -35.32
C LEU A 359 15.26 7.42 -35.84
N GLU A 360 15.97 6.59 -35.06
CA GLU A 360 17.30 6.07 -35.43
C GLU A 360 17.24 4.87 -36.36
N ILE A 361 16.26 3.98 -36.19
CA ILE A 361 16.22 2.70 -36.93
C ILE A 361 15.29 2.72 -38.15
N ARG A 362 14.42 3.71 -38.31
CA ARG A 362 13.37 3.77 -39.32
C ARG A 362 13.91 3.53 -40.73
N ASP A 363 15.01 4.15 -41.12
CA ASP A 363 15.58 4.08 -42.46
C ASP A 363 16.44 2.79 -42.66
N THR A 364 16.63 1.97 -41.62
CA THR A 364 17.50 0.80 -41.63
C THR A 364 16.75 -0.52 -41.38
N ASP A 365 15.71 -0.54 -40.57
CA ASP A 365 14.93 -1.75 -40.21
C ASP A 365 13.45 -1.43 -40.03
N GLU A 366 12.70 -1.45 -41.13
CA GLU A 366 11.25 -1.20 -41.17
C GLU A 366 10.45 -2.14 -40.26
N LYS A 367 10.85 -3.45 -40.23
CA LYS A 367 10.13 -4.44 -39.40
C LYS A 367 10.32 -4.20 -37.90
N ALA A 368 11.52 -3.81 -37.49
CA ALA A 368 11.77 -3.46 -36.10
C ALA A 368 11.02 -2.18 -35.74
N CYS A 369 10.97 -1.19 -36.63
CA CYS A 369 10.23 0.05 -36.45
C CYS A 369 8.73 -0.21 -36.24
N GLU A 370 8.11 -1.02 -37.12
CA GLU A 370 6.71 -1.42 -37.02
C GLU A 370 6.38 -2.15 -35.70
N LYS A 371 7.27 -3.02 -35.25
CA LYS A 371 7.09 -3.69 -33.96
C LYS A 371 7.14 -2.71 -32.79
N ILE A 372 8.04 -1.73 -32.82
CA ILE A 372 8.14 -0.71 -31.79
C ILE A 372 6.91 0.18 -31.81
N PHE A 373 6.45 0.60 -32.98
CA PHE A 373 5.24 1.39 -33.18
C PHE A 373 4.01 0.75 -32.53
N ASN A 374 3.75 -0.52 -32.87
CA ASN A 374 2.63 -1.27 -32.29
C ASN A 374 2.76 -1.40 -30.76
N ARG A 375 3.98 -1.58 -30.26
CA ARG A 375 4.22 -1.69 -28.81
C ARG A 375 4.00 -0.39 -28.04
N ILE A 376 4.30 0.76 -28.65
CA ILE A 376 4.04 2.08 -28.08
C ILE A 376 2.52 2.28 -27.90
N HIS A 377 1.70 1.92 -28.91
CA HIS A 377 0.24 2.01 -28.84
C HIS A 377 -0.38 1.04 -27.82
N GLU A 378 0.13 -0.19 -27.72
CA GLU A 378 -0.31 -1.12 -26.66
C GLU A 378 -0.08 -0.56 -25.26
N ARG A 379 1.06 0.11 -25.04
CA ARG A 379 1.41 0.72 -23.76
C ARG A 379 0.61 1.99 -23.47
N GLU A 380 0.24 2.74 -24.50
CA GLU A 380 -0.63 3.91 -24.32
C GLU A 380 -2.02 3.50 -23.85
N GLN A 381 -2.65 2.48 -24.47
CA GLN A 381 -3.94 1.94 -24.02
C GLN A 381 -3.88 1.46 -22.55
N LEU A 382 -2.71 0.98 -22.12
CA LEU A 382 -2.49 0.58 -20.74
C LEU A 382 -2.34 1.81 -19.84
N LEU A 383 -1.63 2.85 -20.30
CA LEU A 383 -1.46 4.11 -19.59
C LEU A 383 -2.82 4.80 -19.35
N ASP A 384 -3.69 4.84 -20.35
CA ASP A 384 -5.05 5.36 -20.25
C ASP A 384 -5.86 4.63 -19.19
N ARG A 385 -5.82 3.28 -19.20
CA ARG A 385 -6.49 2.48 -18.16
C ARG A 385 -5.96 2.76 -16.76
N MET A 386 -4.65 3.01 -16.62
CA MET A 386 -4.04 3.38 -15.35
C MET A 386 -4.49 4.78 -14.92
N ALA A 387 -4.60 5.72 -15.86
CA ALA A 387 -5.08 7.07 -15.60
C ALA A 387 -6.54 7.07 -15.13
N ASP A 388 -7.41 6.39 -15.86
CA ASP A 388 -8.83 6.27 -15.52
C ASP A 388 -9.03 5.65 -14.13
N ALA A 389 -8.39 4.51 -13.86
CA ALA A 389 -8.51 3.82 -12.59
C ALA A 389 -7.96 4.63 -11.41
N SER A 390 -6.82 5.32 -11.60
CA SER A 390 -6.23 6.19 -10.58
C SER A 390 -7.12 7.40 -10.29
N ASN A 391 -7.69 8.01 -11.33
CA ASN A 391 -8.57 9.16 -11.20
C ASN A 391 -9.87 8.77 -10.48
N GLU A 392 -10.51 7.67 -10.88
CA GLU A 392 -11.71 7.14 -10.22
C GLU A 392 -11.43 6.85 -8.73
N TYR A 393 -10.30 6.20 -8.43
CA TYR A 393 -9.89 5.89 -7.06
C TYR A 393 -9.65 7.16 -6.23
N LEU A 394 -8.92 8.15 -6.76
CA LEU A 394 -8.64 9.41 -6.07
C LEU A 394 -9.92 10.21 -5.83
N VAL A 395 -10.83 10.26 -6.80
CA VAL A 395 -12.14 10.93 -6.65
C VAL A 395 -12.99 10.23 -5.58
N ALA A 396 -13.06 8.90 -5.60
CA ALA A 396 -13.80 8.12 -4.59
C ALA A 396 -13.21 8.26 -3.19
N LEU A 397 -11.90 8.52 -3.06
CA LEU A 397 -11.23 8.78 -1.78
C LEU A 397 -11.60 10.14 -1.17
N SER A 398 -11.99 11.15 -1.97
CA SER A 398 -12.22 12.53 -1.52
C SER A 398 -13.12 12.67 -0.28
N PRO A 399 -14.27 11.97 -0.15
CA PRO A 399 -15.12 12.07 1.04
C PRO A 399 -14.47 11.57 2.33
N HIS A 400 -13.41 10.79 2.23
CA HIS A 400 -12.69 10.19 3.36
C HIS A 400 -11.50 11.03 3.81
N ILE A 401 -11.10 12.06 3.05
CA ILE A 401 -10.00 12.95 3.39
C ILE A 401 -10.48 14.03 4.36
N HIS A 402 -9.76 14.15 5.47
CA HIS A 402 -10.11 15.07 6.56
C HIS A 402 -8.97 16.00 6.97
N LEU A 403 -7.76 15.76 6.46
CA LEU A 403 -6.57 16.55 6.77
C LEU A 403 -6.21 17.41 5.55
N ASP A 404 -5.92 18.68 5.75
CA ASP A 404 -5.53 19.61 4.69
C ASP A 404 -4.27 19.12 3.94
N ARG A 405 -3.37 18.43 4.62
CA ARG A 405 -2.20 17.82 4.00
C ARG A 405 -2.59 16.72 2.99
N ASP A 406 -3.49 15.83 3.38
CA ASP A 406 -3.92 14.72 2.52
C ASP A 406 -4.72 15.25 1.33
N LEU A 407 -5.44 16.36 1.50
CA LEU A 407 -6.13 17.06 0.40
C LEU A 407 -5.11 17.66 -0.59
N ARG A 408 -4.03 18.27 -0.10
CA ARG A 408 -2.94 18.76 -0.97
C ARG A 408 -2.25 17.61 -1.71
N ASP A 409 -2.00 16.51 -1.02
CA ASP A 409 -1.40 15.31 -1.60
C ASP A 409 -2.29 14.73 -2.71
N GLN A 410 -3.62 14.67 -2.50
CA GLN A 410 -4.59 14.23 -3.52
C GLN A 410 -4.61 15.15 -4.74
N ASN A 411 -4.70 16.46 -4.52
CA ASN A 411 -4.70 17.45 -5.60
C ASN A 411 -3.41 17.38 -6.44
N PHE A 412 -2.27 17.20 -5.78
CA PHE A 412 -0.99 16.99 -6.45
C PHE A 412 -1.00 15.72 -7.30
N GLN A 413 -1.51 14.60 -6.77
CA GLN A 413 -1.55 13.34 -7.49
C GLN A 413 -2.45 13.40 -8.73
N ILE A 414 -3.60 14.07 -8.66
CA ILE A 414 -4.48 14.29 -9.81
C ILE A 414 -3.77 15.10 -10.90
N LYS A 415 -3.01 16.13 -10.52
CA LYS A 415 -2.22 16.93 -11.48
C LYS A 415 -1.08 16.10 -12.09
N ALA A 416 -0.34 15.35 -11.26
CA ALA A 416 0.76 14.50 -11.71
C ALA A 416 0.30 13.39 -12.68
N LEU A 417 -0.84 12.78 -12.40
CA LEU A 417 -1.50 11.80 -13.25
C LEU A 417 -1.75 12.39 -14.65
N GLY A 418 -2.37 13.57 -14.73
CA GLY A 418 -2.63 14.23 -16.00
C GLY A 418 -1.37 14.64 -16.78
N CYS A 419 -0.27 14.99 -16.09
CA CYS A 419 1.01 15.25 -16.74
C CYS A 419 1.60 13.99 -17.39
N PHE A 420 1.62 12.85 -16.66
CA PHE A 420 2.20 11.60 -17.20
C PHE A 420 1.35 10.98 -18.31
N GLU A 421 0.03 11.08 -18.26
CA GLU A 421 -0.88 10.72 -19.35
C GLU A 421 -0.52 11.51 -20.62
N ARG A 422 -0.49 12.86 -20.53
CA ARG A 422 -0.14 13.73 -21.66
C ARG A 422 1.27 13.47 -22.21
N ILE A 423 2.26 13.20 -21.36
CA ILE A 423 3.60 12.83 -21.81
C ILE A 423 3.56 11.51 -22.61
N GLY A 424 2.75 10.54 -22.18
CA GLY A 424 2.50 9.31 -22.92
C GLY A 424 1.91 9.56 -24.30
N ASP A 425 0.85 10.38 -24.39
CA ASP A 425 0.20 10.78 -25.64
C ASP A 425 1.17 11.48 -26.60
N LEU A 426 2.00 12.37 -26.07
CA LEU A 426 3.01 13.07 -26.87
C LEU A 426 4.07 12.12 -27.43
N ALA A 427 4.45 11.08 -26.67
CA ALA A 427 5.34 10.05 -27.17
C ALA A 427 4.70 9.22 -28.32
N VAL A 428 3.40 8.93 -28.23
CA VAL A 428 2.63 8.29 -29.32
C VAL A 428 2.58 9.21 -30.54
N ASN A 429 2.24 10.48 -30.35
CA ASN A 429 2.19 11.45 -31.46
C ASN A 429 3.54 11.57 -32.20
N ILE A 430 4.67 11.53 -31.48
CA ILE A 430 6.00 11.51 -32.10
C ILE A 430 6.20 10.22 -32.92
N ALA A 431 5.77 9.07 -32.39
CA ALA A 431 5.84 7.79 -33.11
C ALA A 431 4.95 7.79 -34.36
N ASP A 432 3.74 8.34 -34.30
CA ASP A 432 2.82 8.48 -35.41
C ASP A 432 3.40 9.36 -36.53
N ASN A 433 4.01 10.50 -36.19
CA ASN A 433 4.65 11.34 -37.18
C ASN A 433 5.82 10.63 -37.87
N LEU A 434 6.63 9.85 -37.12
CA LEU A 434 7.72 9.07 -37.69
C LEU A 434 7.20 7.92 -38.57
N HIS A 435 6.13 7.26 -38.17
CA HIS A 435 5.49 6.20 -38.96
C HIS A 435 4.91 6.75 -40.26
N THR A 436 4.20 7.86 -40.21
CA THR A 436 3.61 8.55 -41.36
C THR A 436 4.65 8.93 -42.42
N ILE A 437 5.84 9.37 -42.02
CA ILE A 437 6.96 9.65 -42.94
C ILE A 437 7.42 8.35 -43.62
N GLY A 438 7.49 7.23 -42.85
CA GLY A 438 7.86 5.93 -43.37
C GLY A 438 6.88 5.39 -44.42
N GLU A 439 5.56 5.44 -44.13
CA GLU A 439 4.50 5.04 -45.07
C GLU A 439 4.53 5.82 -46.39
N ALA A 440 4.92 7.11 -46.33
CA ALA A 440 5.05 7.97 -47.49
C ALA A 440 6.35 7.72 -48.30
N ASP A 441 7.21 6.80 -47.87
CA ASP A 441 8.56 6.55 -48.45
C ASP A 441 9.40 7.86 -48.51
N LYS A 442 9.33 8.63 -47.44
CA LYS A 442 10.05 9.90 -47.27
C LYS A 442 11.05 9.81 -46.12
N SER A 443 12.06 10.70 -46.17
CA SER A 443 13.05 10.82 -45.11
C SER A 443 13.39 12.27 -44.79
N PHE A 444 13.89 12.52 -43.59
CA PHE A 444 14.42 13.83 -43.23
C PHE A 444 15.73 14.11 -43.98
N SER A 445 15.96 15.36 -44.33
CA SER A 445 17.29 15.76 -44.80
C SER A 445 18.35 15.53 -43.69
N LEU A 446 19.59 15.25 -44.09
CA LEU A 446 20.66 14.98 -43.12
C LEU A 446 20.80 16.08 -42.04
N PRO A 447 20.74 17.40 -42.36
CA PRO A 447 20.73 18.43 -41.33
C PRO A 447 19.49 18.32 -40.40
N ALA A 448 18.28 18.10 -40.95
CA ALA A 448 17.08 17.98 -40.13
C ALA A 448 17.13 16.79 -39.18
N HIS A 449 17.66 15.65 -39.62
CA HIS A 449 17.84 14.46 -38.77
C HIS A 449 18.82 14.74 -37.62
N ARG A 450 19.93 15.44 -37.87
CA ARG A 450 20.90 15.82 -36.85
C ARG A 450 20.31 16.79 -35.83
N GLU A 451 19.56 17.78 -36.28
CA GLU A 451 18.85 18.73 -35.43
C GLU A 451 17.82 18.04 -34.54
N LEU A 452 17.00 17.12 -35.10
CA LEU A 452 16.06 16.32 -34.31
C LEU A 452 16.76 15.49 -33.24
N ARG A 453 17.94 14.92 -33.51
CA ARG A 453 18.71 14.16 -32.50
C ARG A 453 19.06 15.02 -31.29
N VAL A 454 19.43 16.27 -31.48
CA VAL A 454 19.71 17.17 -30.36
C VAL A 454 18.42 17.48 -29.60
N ALA A 455 17.33 17.79 -30.29
CA ALA A 455 16.04 18.12 -29.67
C ALA A 455 15.46 16.95 -28.88
N VAL A 456 15.46 15.73 -29.43
CA VAL A 456 14.98 14.53 -28.70
C VAL A 456 15.87 14.17 -27.52
N THR A 457 17.17 14.47 -27.61
CA THR A 457 18.07 14.26 -26.47
C THR A 457 17.75 15.23 -25.34
N ALA A 458 17.52 16.50 -25.66
CA ALA A 458 17.17 17.52 -24.66
C ALA A 458 15.82 17.20 -23.98
N ALA A 459 14.80 16.81 -24.77
CA ALA A 459 13.50 16.40 -24.25
C ALA A 459 13.59 15.08 -23.44
N GLY A 460 14.49 14.17 -23.78
CA GLY A 460 14.78 12.97 -22.99
C GLY A 460 15.41 13.30 -21.65
N ASP A 461 16.36 14.22 -21.62
CA ASP A 461 17.05 14.63 -20.39
C ASP A 461 16.11 15.33 -19.40
N ILE A 462 15.19 16.19 -19.87
CA ILE A 462 14.19 16.82 -19.00
C ILE A 462 13.18 15.80 -18.48
N LEU A 463 12.75 14.85 -19.30
CA LEU A 463 11.84 13.79 -18.88
C LEU A 463 12.50 12.89 -17.82
N ASP A 464 13.75 12.49 -18.03
CA ASP A 464 14.52 11.69 -17.08
C ASP A 464 14.70 12.41 -15.75
N LEU A 465 15.01 13.70 -15.78
CA LEU A 465 15.13 14.55 -14.59
C LEU A 465 13.80 14.65 -13.84
N THR A 466 12.71 14.84 -14.55
CA THR A 466 11.36 14.99 -13.97
C THR A 466 10.86 13.70 -13.35
N VAL A 467 11.02 12.56 -14.04
CA VAL A 467 10.64 11.23 -13.51
C VAL A 467 11.45 10.88 -12.27
N MET A 468 12.77 11.16 -12.29
CA MET A 468 13.62 10.97 -11.11
C MET A 468 13.18 11.86 -9.95
N ALA A 469 12.96 13.16 -10.19
CA ALA A 469 12.50 14.09 -9.17
C ALA A 469 11.18 13.63 -8.52
N TYR A 470 10.20 13.18 -9.34
CA TYR A 470 8.93 12.68 -8.87
C TYR A 470 9.07 11.42 -8.01
N LYS A 471 9.80 10.41 -8.48
CA LYS A 471 9.93 9.11 -7.79
C LYS A 471 10.72 9.20 -6.49
N GLU A 472 11.74 10.06 -6.45
CA GLU A 472 12.57 10.27 -5.26
C GLU A 472 12.04 11.40 -4.36
N ASN A 473 10.98 12.10 -4.79
CA ASN A 473 10.44 13.29 -4.13
C ASN A 473 11.54 14.36 -3.90
N ASP A 474 12.42 14.51 -4.90
CA ASP A 474 13.57 15.41 -4.84
C ASP A 474 13.22 16.81 -5.38
N LEU A 475 13.01 17.75 -4.45
CA LEU A 475 12.69 19.14 -4.79
C LEU A 475 13.88 19.92 -5.35
N ALA A 476 15.11 19.50 -5.09
CA ALA A 476 16.29 20.13 -5.68
C ALA A 476 16.40 19.75 -7.17
N ALA A 477 16.11 18.50 -7.51
CA ALA A 477 15.98 18.07 -8.90
C ALA A 477 14.83 18.78 -9.61
N ALA A 478 13.65 18.91 -8.96
CA ALA A 478 12.48 19.61 -9.51
C ALA A 478 12.81 21.08 -9.88
N ARG A 479 13.58 21.80 -9.08
CA ARG A 479 14.02 23.19 -9.40
C ARG A 479 14.91 23.30 -10.63
N ARG A 480 15.52 22.22 -11.07
CA ARG A 480 16.41 22.18 -12.24
C ARG A 480 15.65 21.90 -13.54
N VAL A 481 14.37 21.55 -13.47
CA VAL A 481 13.54 21.25 -14.63
C VAL A 481 13.25 22.52 -15.44
N GLU A 482 12.79 23.58 -14.79
CA GLU A 482 12.41 24.84 -15.44
C GLU A 482 13.55 25.49 -16.26
N PRO A 483 14.82 25.60 -15.73
CA PRO A 483 15.92 26.12 -16.54
C PRO A 483 16.23 25.29 -17.79
N LEU A 484 15.92 24.00 -17.78
CA LEU A 484 16.10 23.12 -18.93
C LEU A 484 14.96 23.25 -19.94
N GLU A 485 13.73 23.44 -19.46
CA GLU A 485 12.56 23.70 -20.29
C GLU A 485 12.74 24.97 -21.13
N GLU A 486 13.12 26.10 -20.51
CA GLU A 486 13.39 27.36 -21.22
C GLU A 486 14.48 27.19 -22.31
N VAL A 487 15.50 26.38 -22.07
CA VAL A 487 16.50 26.04 -23.09
C VAL A 487 15.91 25.21 -24.23
N ILE A 488 14.96 24.32 -23.94
CA ILE A 488 14.29 23.51 -24.97
C ILE A 488 13.41 24.40 -25.85
N ASP A 489 12.71 25.36 -25.25
CA ASP A 489 11.89 26.35 -25.98
C ASP A 489 12.74 27.19 -26.94
N GLU A 490 13.86 27.74 -26.47
CA GLU A 490 14.79 28.46 -27.33
C GLU A 490 15.37 27.57 -28.45
N LEU A 491 15.69 26.31 -28.13
CA LEU A 491 16.19 25.33 -29.07
C LEU A 491 15.14 25.04 -30.18
N VAL A 492 13.92 24.75 -29.81
CA VAL A 492 12.82 24.44 -30.74
C VAL A 492 12.55 25.63 -31.67
N GLU A 493 12.48 26.85 -31.12
CA GLU A 493 12.27 28.05 -31.93
C GLU A 493 13.44 28.27 -32.92
N TYR A 494 14.67 28.07 -32.48
CA TYR A 494 15.84 28.15 -33.35
C TYR A 494 15.79 27.12 -34.48
N LEU A 495 15.42 25.87 -34.19
CA LEU A 495 15.28 24.79 -35.18
C LEU A 495 14.15 25.06 -36.17
N ARG A 496 13.02 25.63 -35.73
CA ARG A 496 11.94 26.12 -36.61
C ARG A 496 12.46 27.15 -37.61
N GLN A 497 13.26 28.10 -37.17
CA GLN A 497 13.84 29.13 -38.06
C GLN A 497 14.81 28.51 -39.08
N LEU A 498 15.66 27.54 -38.67
CA LEU A 498 16.53 26.81 -39.60
C LEU A 498 15.72 26.02 -40.63
N HIS A 499 14.63 25.38 -40.20
CA HIS A 499 13.75 24.64 -41.09
C HIS A 499 13.09 25.55 -42.14
N VAL A 500 12.56 26.69 -41.77
CA VAL A 500 11.98 27.69 -42.69
C VAL A 500 13.02 28.15 -43.75
N LYS A 501 14.27 28.34 -43.33
CA LYS A 501 15.36 28.66 -44.28
C LYS A 501 15.64 27.54 -45.29
N ARG A 502 15.57 26.26 -44.87
CA ARG A 502 15.72 25.09 -45.75
C ARG A 502 14.54 24.96 -46.72
N MET A 503 13.32 25.17 -46.24
CA MET A 503 12.10 25.16 -47.06
C MET A 503 12.18 26.19 -48.17
N THR A 504 12.53 27.43 -47.82
CA THR A 504 12.68 28.52 -48.77
C THR A 504 13.72 28.22 -49.86
N LYS A 505 14.78 27.49 -49.52
CA LYS A 505 15.84 27.07 -50.44
C LYS A 505 15.51 25.77 -51.19
N LYS A 506 14.32 25.17 -50.98
CA LYS A 506 13.92 23.87 -51.56
C LYS A 506 14.92 22.73 -51.22
N GLN A 507 15.48 22.74 -50.02
CA GLN A 507 16.47 21.77 -49.55
C GLN A 507 15.86 20.64 -48.74
N CYS A 508 14.52 20.57 -48.60
CA CYS A 508 13.80 19.50 -47.92
C CYS A 508 12.47 19.24 -48.64
N ASP A 509 11.97 18.00 -48.48
CA ASP A 509 10.62 17.61 -48.91
C ASP A 509 9.58 18.33 -48.05
N VAL A 510 8.47 18.77 -48.68
CA VAL A 510 7.43 19.54 -47.99
C VAL A 510 6.67 18.66 -46.99
N PHE A 511 6.40 17.41 -47.34
CA PHE A 511 5.67 16.48 -46.49
C PHE A 511 6.49 16.14 -45.24
N ALA A 512 7.76 15.71 -45.42
CA ALA A 512 8.67 15.48 -44.31
C ALA A 512 8.91 16.74 -43.47
N GLY A 513 8.82 17.92 -44.09
CA GLY A 513 8.94 19.19 -43.40
C GLY A 513 7.78 19.50 -42.45
N ILE A 514 6.57 19.09 -42.79
CA ILE A 514 5.40 19.23 -41.91
C ILE A 514 5.57 18.34 -40.68
N GLU A 515 5.94 17.08 -40.90
CA GLU A 515 6.13 16.14 -39.79
C GLU A 515 7.30 16.52 -38.88
N TYR A 516 8.36 17.13 -39.45
CA TYR A 516 9.45 17.72 -38.68
C TYR A 516 8.93 18.82 -37.71
N GLN A 517 8.07 19.71 -38.19
CA GLN A 517 7.46 20.76 -37.36
C GLN A 517 6.53 20.17 -36.27
N ASN A 518 5.77 19.14 -36.62
CA ASN A 518 4.90 18.44 -35.67
C ASN A 518 5.72 17.80 -34.53
N ILE A 519 6.83 17.12 -34.87
CA ILE A 519 7.72 16.52 -33.86
C ILE A 519 8.28 17.60 -32.93
N LEU A 520 8.78 18.73 -33.47
CA LEU A 520 9.28 19.84 -32.64
C LEU A 520 8.20 20.38 -31.70
N LEU A 521 6.95 20.52 -32.18
CA LEU A 521 5.83 20.94 -31.34
C LEU A 521 5.55 19.94 -30.20
N HIS A 522 5.64 18.64 -30.48
CA HIS A 522 5.41 17.62 -29.46
C HIS A 522 6.54 17.57 -28.43
N LEU A 523 7.77 17.85 -28.81
CA LEU A 523 8.91 17.94 -27.89
C LEU A 523 8.80 19.15 -26.96
N GLU A 524 8.38 20.32 -27.47
CA GLU A 524 8.10 21.54 -26.70
C GLU A 524 6.97 21.26 -25.68
N ARG A 525 5.84 20.70 -26.12
CA ARG A 525 4.74 20.37 -25.22
C ARG A 525 5.10 19.32 -24.16
N LEU A 526 6.02 18.42 -24.47
CA LEU A 526 6.51 17.44 -23.51
C LEU A 526 7.35 18.14 -22.42
N SER A 527 8.21 19.10 -22.80
CA SER A 527 8.97 19.88 -21.82
C SER A 527 8.06 20.73 -20.93
N ASP A 528 7.00 21.33 -21.50
CA ASP A 528 5.95 22.05 -20.73
C ASP A 528 5.34 21.15 -19.64
N GLN A 529 4.97 19.90 -19.98
CA GLN A 529 4.39 18.99 -19.01
C GLN A 529 5.39 18.59 -17.90
N CYS A 530 6.67 18.50 -18.23
CA CYS A 530 7.73 18.26 -17.26
C CYS A 530 7.89 19.45 -16.29
N SER A 531 7.86 20.69 -16.80
CA SER A 531 7.90 21.90 -16.00
C SER A 531 6.66 22.04 -15.11
N ASP A 532 5.45 21.86 -15.66
CA ASP A 532 4.20 21.86 -14.88
C ASP A 532 4.29 20.90 -13.68
N LEU A 533 4.72 19.65 -13.92
CA LEU A 533 4.86 18.66 -12.85
C LEU A 533 5.88 19.09 -11.79
N ALA A 534 7.02 19.62 -12.20
CA ALA A 534 8.04 20.10 -11.28
C ALA A 534 7.53 21.25 -10.40
N VAL A 535 6.77 22.19 -10.97
CA VAL A 535 6.15 23.31 -10.24
C VAL A 535 5.07 22.81 -9.30
N TYR A 536 4.27 21.80 -9.68
CA TYR A 536 3.29 21.16 -8.77
C TYR A 536 3.97 20.45 -7.59
N MET A 537 5.14 19.81 -7.82
CA MET A 537 5.94 19.23 -6.74
C MET A 537 6.40 20.28 -5.73
N LEU A 538 6.86 21.43 -6.23
CA LEU A 538 7.27 22.56 -5.38
C LEU A 538 6.07 23.13 -4.60
N GLY A 539 4.95 23.34 -5.27
CA GLY A 539 3.70 23.86 -4.67
C GLY A 539 3.07 22.93 -3.63
N ARG A 540 3.33 21.60 -3.70
CA ARG A 540 2.92 20.65 -2.65
C ARG A 540 3.52 21.00 -1.27
N LYS A 541 4.69 21.64 -1.24
CA LYS A 541 5.44 21.98 -0.02
C LYS A 541 5.42 23.46 0.32
N ASP A 542 5.11 24.32 -0.65
CA ASP A 542 5.15 25.79 -0.50
C ASP A 542 3.78 26.37 -0.92
N ASP A 543 3.03 26.83 0.08
CA ASP A 543 1.69 27.41 -0.14
C ASP A 543 1.74 28.72 -0.95
N SER A 544 2.88 29.39 -1.10
CA SER A 544 3.03 30.58 -1.93
C SER A 544 3.06 30.26 -3.42
N ILE A 545 3.42 29.04 -3.79
CA ILE A 545 3.46 28.54 -5.16
C ILE A 545 2.11 27.90 -5.53
N ASN A 546 1.51 27.19 -4.58
CA ASN A 546 0.25 26.46 -4.81
C ASN A 546 -0.90 27.42 -5.19
N GLY A 547 -1.46 27.24 -6.38
CA GLY A 547 -2.49 28.12 -6.97
C GLY A 547 -1.94 29.41 -7.61
N ASN A 548 -0.62 29.61 -7.61
CA ASN A 548 0.08 30.74 -8.21
C ASN A 548 1.23 30.29 -9.13
N GLU A 549 1.10 29.13 -9.74
CA GLU A 549 2.16 28.46 -10.51
C GLU A 549 2.71 29.37 -11.63
N HIS A 550 1.84 30.01 -12.43
CA HIS A 550 2.24 30.95 -13.49
C HIS A 550 3.02 32.15 -12.96
N GLN A 551 2.59 32.72 -11.81
CA GLN A 551 3.30 33.85 -11.20
C GLN A 551 4.67 33.43 -10.69
N TYR A 552 4.80 32.21 -10.19
CA TYR A 552 6.08 31.64 -9.75
C TYR A 552 7.05 31.52 -10.92
N ILE A 553 6.65 30.91 -12.04
CA ILE A 553 7.45 30.78 -13.27
C ILE A 553 7.84 32.15 -13.79
N HIS A 554 6.88 33.07 -13.95
CA HIS A 554 7.15 34.44 -14.40
C HIS A 554 8.19 35.15 -13.51
N ASN A 555 8.07 35.03 -12.20
CA ASN A 555 9.01 35.63 -11.27
C ASN A 555 10.39 34.96 -11.35
N LEU A 556 10.45 33.65 -11.58
CA LEU A 556 11.70 32.91 -11.72
C LEU A 556 12.50 33.36 -12.95
N HIS A 557 11.84 33.51 -14.11
CA HIS A 557 12.45 33.98 -15.36
C HIS A 557 12.95 35.42 -15.27
N HIS A 558 12.30 36.28 -14.48
CA HIS A 558 12.68 37.68 -14.31
C HIS A 558 13.55 37.92 -13.06
N SER A 559 13.92 36.87 -12.34
CA SER A 559 14.76 36.97 -11.14
C SER A 559 16.24 36.93 -11.48
N ASN A 560 17.06 37.59 -10.66
CA ASN A 560 18.53 37.42 -10.69
C ASN A 560 18.94 36.18 -9.89
N ASN A 561 18.19 35.08 -9.97
CA ASN A 561 18.52 33.84 -9.27
C ASN A 561 19.73 33.19 -9.93
N GLN A 562 20.91 33.23 -9.25
CA GLN A 562 22.17 32.73 -9.78
C GLN A 562 22.12 31.23 -10.08
N GLU A 563 21.42 30.42 -9.23
CA GLU A 563 21.28 28.98 -9.43
C GLU A 563 20.51 28.66 -10.72
N TYR A 564 19.43 29.39 -10.97
CA TYR A 564 18.66 29.28 -12.20
C TYR A 564 19.48 29.65 -13.44
N LEU A 565 20.20 30.80 -13.40
CA LEU A 565 21.01 31.28 -14.51
C LEU A 565 22.16 30.33 -14.82
N ASP A 566 22.85 29.80 -13.81
CA ASP A 566 23.93 28.84 -13.98
C ASP A 566 23.44 27.54 -14.60
N ALA A 567 22.26 27.02 -14.17
CA ALA A 567 21.64 25.84 -14.74
C ALA A 567 21.22 26.08 -16.20
N PHE A 568 20.59 27.22 -16.49
CA PHE A 568 20.20 27.62 -17.84
C PHE A 568 21.44 27.69 -18.77
N ASN A 569 22.46 28.45 -18.40
CA ASN A 569 23.66 28.61 -19.21
C ASN A 569 24.39 27.28 -19.47
N THR A 570 24.43 26.40 -18.47
CA THR A 570 25.04 25.07 -18.61
C THR A 570 24.28 24.23 -19.64
N ASN A 571 22.94 24.18 -19.56
CA ASN A 571 22.11 23.45 -20.50
C ASN A 571 22.13 24.08 -21.90
N TYR A 572 22.10 25.40 -21.98
CA TYR A 572 22.20 26.14 -23.24
C TYR A 572 23.48 25.77 -24.00
N SER A 573 24.64 25.89 -23.34
CA SER A 573 25.91 25.49 -23.93
C SER A 573 25.91 24.04 -24.40
N LYS A 574 25.38 23.13 -23.58
CA LYS A 574 25.32 21.69 -23.89
C LYS A 574 24.61 21.39 -25.22
N TYR A 575 23.45 21.98 -25.49
CA TYR A 575 22.68 21.64 -26.69
C TYR A 575 23.00 22.50 -27.88
N PHE A 576 23.30 23.80 -27.71
CA PHE A 576 23.65 24.66 -28.81
C PHE A 576 25.07 24.40 -29.34
N ASP A 577 26.04 24.02 -28.48
CA ASP A 577 27.36 23.58 -28.93
C ASP A 577 27.26 22.25 -29.69
N ALA A 578 26.42 21.31 -29.24
CA ALA A 578 26.18 20.06 -29.95
C ALA A 578 25.58 20.28 -31.36
N LEU A 579 24.72 21.30 -31.56
CA LEU A 579 24.23 21.69 -32.89
C LEU A 579 25.39 22.24 -33.78
N ASN A 580 26.27 23.05 -33.23
CA ASN A 580 27.36 23.66 -33.96
C ASN A 580 28.45 22.67 -34.35
N GLU A 581 28.76 21.68 -33.52
CA GLU A 581 29.73 20.63 -33.81
C GLU A 581 29.26 19.66 -34.90
N GLN A 582 27.92 19.57 -35.13
CA GLN A 582 27.32 18.69 -36.14
C GLN A 582 26.99 19.41 -37.47
N SER A 583 27.11 20.74 -37.52
CA SER A 583 26.88 21.55 -38.73
C SER A 583 28.19 21.65 -39.55
#